data_8396ba68f651b3ca1d60e1012c501b83
#
_entry.id   8396ba68f651b3ca1d60e1012c501b83
#
_cell.length_a   1.000
_cell.length_b   1.000
_cell.length_c   1.000
_cell.angle_alpha   90.00
_cell.angle_beta   90.00
_cell.angle_gamma   90.00
#
_symmetry.space_group_name_H-M   'P 1'
#
loop_
_entity.id
_entity.type
_entity.pdbx_description
1 polymer ?
#
loop_
_entity_poly.entity_id
_entity_poly.type
_entity_poly.pdbx_seq_one_letter_code
_entity_poly.pdbx_strand_id
1 'polypeptide(L)'
;MDNFVHIQGLHIKNFKALADIKMGRLWNEQAAEPLTPITTVIGKNGTGKSSLMDAFGFLADCLKYGVEAACDAQNRGGYEKIHSLGKEGPISFEIYYKESRNDRPITYELAIDLDKEGRPFVLSERLRQRRKGQRWGQPYSFLILENGEGRVWKGNADGTQNEFLDLKGEESQDSEVISMDDKRRLGIATLGTLKAHPRIAAFRKFIEGWYLSYFTPDAARSLPMAGAQAKLARHGDNLGNVIQFMEREYPKKFKEILNKI
;
A
#
# COMPACT_ATOMS: atom_id res chain seq x y z
N MET A 1 22.94 6.10 -0.79
CA MET A 1 22.38 4.88 -1.40
C MET A 1 20.91 5.16 -1.59
N ASP A 2 20.47 5.23 -2.84
CA ASP A 2 19.07 5.55 -3.14
C ASP A 2 18.20 4.32 -2.85
N ASN A 3 17.68 4.26 -1.64
CA ASN A 3 16.61 3.33 -1.27
C ASN A 3 15.33 3.79 -1.97
N PHE A 4 15.23 3.45 -3.24
CA PHE A 4 14.10 3.86 -4.05
C PHE A 4 13.05 2.76 -4.05
N VAL A 5 12.17 2.78 -3.04
CA VAL A 5 10.98 1.92 -3.00
C VAL A 5 10.00 2.40 -4.05
N HIS A 6 9.56 1.52 -4.94
CA HIS A 6 8.57 1.90 -5.95
C HIS A 6 7.65 0.75 -6.35
N ILE A 7 6.42 1.11 -6.67
CA ILE A 7 5.43 0.19 -7.22
C ILE A 7 5.80 -0.10 -8.68
N GLN A 8 5.89 -1.38 -9.03
CA GLN A 8 6.14 -1.83 -10.40
C GLN A 8 4.86 -2.16 -11.16
N GLY A 9 3.82 -2.49 -10.43
CA GLY A 9 2.50 -2.76 -10.98
C GLY A 9 1.44 -2.87 -9.91
N LEU A 10 0.21 -2.75 -10.33
CA LEU A 10 -0.96 -2.87 -9.48
C LEU A 10 -2.13 -3.47 -10.26
N HIS A 11 -2.99 -4.16 -9.54
CA HIS A 11 -4.27 -4.64 -10.02
C HIS A 11 -5.34 -4.31 -8.98
N ILE A 12 -6.38 -3.61 -9.39
CA ILE A 12 -7.48 -3.20 -8.53
C ILE A 12 -8.77 -3.68 -9.14
N LYS A 13 -9.60 -4.34 -8.34
CA LYS A 13 -10.94 -4.78 -8.73
C LYS A 13 -11.99 -4.25 -7.79
N ASN A 14 -13.15 -3.97 -8.37
CA ASN A 14 -14.38 -3.63 -7.66
C ASN A 14 -14.26 -2.40 -6.74
N PHE A 15 -13.39 -1.44 -7.06
CA PHE A 15 -13.23 -0.22 -6.27
C PHE A 15 -13.72 1.01 -7.02
N LYS A 16 -14.86 1.59 -6.61
CA LYS A 16 -15.50 2.77 -7.24
C LYS A 16 -15.67 2.60 -8.76
N ALA A 17 -15.06 3.46 -9.56
CA ALA A 17 -15.08 3.36 -11.01
C ALA A 17 -14.09 2.32 -11.57
N LEU A 18 -13.29 1.69 -10.74
CA LEU A 18 -12.28 0.70 -11.13
C LEU A 18 -12.86 -0.71 -11.02
N ALA A 19 -13.59 -1.15 -12.03
CA ALA A 19 -14.19 -2.49 -12.04
C ALA A 19 -13.14 -3.60 -12.11
N ASP A 20 -12.16 -3.44 -13.01
CA ASP A 20 -10.99 -4.32 -13.15
C ASP A 20 -9.91 -3.55 -13.91
N ILE A 21 -8.88 -3.09 -13.24
CA ILE A 21 -7.81 -2.32 -13.84
C ILE A 21 -6.43 -2.86 -13.44
N LYS A 22 -5.59 -3.07 -14.45
CA LYS A 22 -4.18 -3.45 -14.29
C LYS A 22 -3.28 -2.37 -14.84
N MET A 23 -2.20 -2.09 -14.15
CA MET A 23 -1.17 -1.14 -14.56
C MET A 23 0.20 -1.68 -14.23
N GLY A 24 1.13 -1.57 -15.18
CA GLY A 24 2.51 -2.01 -14.98
C GLY A 24 2.66 -3.53 -14.94
N ARG A 25 3.76 -3.98 -14.33
CA ARG A 25 4.15 -5.39 -14.26
C ARG A 25 3.61 -6.04 -12.99
N LEU A 26 2.99 -7.21 -13.11
CA LEU A 26 2.59 -8.06 -11.99
C LEU A 26 3.47 -9.32 -11.92
N TRP A 27 3.39 -10.05 -10.80
CA TRP A 27 4.24 -11.25 -10.60
C TRP A 27 4.01 -12.33 -11.65
N ASN A 28 2.79 -12.45 -12.19
CA ASN A 28 2.37 -13.40 -13.21
C ASN A 28 2.40 -12.83 -14.65
N GLU A 29 2.61 -11.53 -14.79
CA GLU A 29 2.62 -10.81 -16.08
C GLU A 29 4.00 -10.16 -16.30
N GLN A 30 5.05 -11.00 -16.34
CA GLN A 30 6.43 -10.51 -16.40
C GLN A 30 6.82 -9.86 -17.72
N ALA A 31 6.04 -10.07 -18.78
CA ALA A 31 6.24 -9.42 -20.08
C ALA A 31 5.79 -7.95 -20.11
N ALA A 32 4.91 -7.54 -19.18
CA ALA A 32 4.48 -6.15 -19.09
C ALA A 32 5.62 -5.24 -18.59
N GLU A 33 5.65 -4.00 -19.10
CA GLU A 33 6.60 -3.00 -18.63
C GLU A 33 6.25 -2.55 -17.19
N PRO A 34 7.25 -2.42 -16.30
CA PRO A 34 7.00 -1.95 -14.94
C PRO A 34 6.60 -0.47 -14.94
N LEU A 35 5.81 -0.07 -13.94
CA LEU A 35 5.61 1.35 -13.65
C LEU A 35 6.94 2.01 -13.33
N THR A 36 7.10 3.24 -13.76
CA THR A 36 8.28 4.06 -13.47
C THR A 36 8.09 4.85 -12.17
N PRO A 37 9.17 5.36 -11.57
CA PRO A 37 9.09 6.19 -10.36
C PRO A 37 8.18 7.41 -10.49
N ILE A 38 8.05 7.92 -11.71
CA ILE A 38 7.10 8.99 -12.05
C ILE A 38 6.15 8.41 -13.08
N THR A 39 4.88 8.27 -12.70
CA THR A 39 3.82 7.74 -13.56
C THR A 39 2.70 8.76 -13.66
N THR A 40 2.38 9.17 -14.89
CA THR A 40 1.31 10.12 -15.17
C THR A 40 0.07 9.38 -15.65
N VAL A 41 -1.08 9.67 -15.04
CA VAL A 41 -2.37 9.11 -15.43
C VAL A 41 -3.19 10.15 -16.16
N ILE A 42 -3.47 9.89 -17.43
CA ILE A 42 -4.22 10.80 -18.31
C ILE A 42 -5.51 10.11 -18.75
N GLY A 43 -6.59 10.87 -18.89
CA GLY A 43 -7.87 10.36 -19.37
C GLY A 43 -8.98 11.38 -19.26
N LYS A 44 -10.12 11.10 -19.92
CA LYS A 44 -11.33 11.94 -19.87
C LYS A 44 -11.91 12.02 -18.46
N ASN A 45 -12.78 12.98 -18.19
CA ASN A 45 -13.51 13.04 -16.93
C ASN A 45 -14.39 11.78 -16.79
N GLY A 46 -14.51 11.28 -15.56
CA GLY A 46 -15.29 10.06 -15.28
C GLY A 46 -14.55 8.73 -15.50
N THR A 47 -13.32 8.71 -16.04
CA THR A 47 -12.58 7.45 -16.32
C THR A 47 -11.94 6.77 -15.12
N GLY A 48 -12.16 7.28 -13.89
CA GLY A 48 -11.64 6.64 -12.67
C GLY A 48 -10.26 7.14 -12.19
N LYS A 49 -9.70 8.23 -12.76
CA LYS A 49 -8.42 8.79 -12.31
C LYS A 49 -8.41 9.11 -10.80
N SER A 50 -9.45 9.79 -10.33
CA SER A 50 -9.62 10.12 -8.90
C SER A 50 -9.86 8.86 -8.06
N SER A 51 -10.56 7.85 -8.60
CA SER A 51 -10.75 6.57 -7.93
C SER A 51 -9.43 5.82 -7.76
N LEU A 52 -8.53 5.90 -8.75
CA LEU A 52 -7.20 5.32 -8.65
C LEU A 52 -6.38 5.97 -7.53
N MET A 53 -6.38 7.30 -7.45
CA MET A 53 -5.69 8.00 -6.37
C MET A 53 -6.31 7.68 -5.01
N ASP A 54 -7.65 7.63 -4.93
CA ASP A 54 -8.34 7.29 -3.68
C ASP A 54 -8.12 5.84 -3.24
N ALA A 55 -7.84 4.92 -4.16
CA ALA A 55 -7.49 3.54 -3.84
C ALA A 55 -6.22 3.46 -2.94
N PHE A 56 -5.20 4.27 -3.23
CA PHE A 56 -4.01 4.37 -2.38
C PHE A 56 -4.34 4.98 -1.01
N GLY A 57 -5.15 6.05 -1.00
CA GLY A 57 -5.63 6.65 0.25
C GLY A 57 -6.46 5.67 1.09
N PHE A 58 -7.31 4.87 0.43
CA PHE A 58 -8.10 3.84 1.09
C PHE A 58 -7.23 2.77 1.76
N LEU A 59 -6.21 2.26 1.08
CA LEU A 59 -5.27 1.30 1.66
C LEU A 59 -4.50 1.86 2.86
N ALA A 60 -4.08 3.12 2.79
CA ALA A 60 -3.44 3.80 3.91
C ALA A 60 -4.41 3.98 5.10
N ASP A 61 -5.69 4.30 4.84
CA ASP A 61 -6.73 4.40 5.85
C ASP A 61 -7.06 3.01 6.45
N CYS A 62 -7.12 1.93 5.63
CA CYS A 62 -7.28 0.56 6.12
C CYS A 62 -6.16 0.16 7.09
N LEU A 63 -4.92 0.52 6.77
CA LEU A 63 -3.77 0.25 7.64
C LEU A 63 -3.90 0.97 8.99
N LYS A 64 -4.37 2.22 8.97
CA LYS A 64 -4.43 3.09 10.13
C LYS A 64 -5.64 2.81 11.02
N TYR A 65 -6.80 2.66 10.42
CA TYR A 65 -8.08 2.63 11.13
C TYR A 65 -8.80 1.27 11.08
N GLY A 66 -8.38 0.36 10.18
CA GLY A 66 -9.11 -0.85 9.81
C GLY A 66 -10.05 -0.61 8.64
N VAL A 67 -10.51 -1.71 8.02
CA VAL A 67 -11.25 -1.66 6.74
C VAL A 67 -12.64 -1.03 6.88
N GLU A 68 -13.34 -1.28 7.97
CA GLU A 68 -14.67 -0.72 8.24
C GLU A 68 -14.61 0.82 8.33
N ALA A 69 -13.76 1.35 9.20
CA ALA A 69 -13.58 2.79 9.35
C ALA A 69 -12.99 3.44 8.08
N ALA A 70 -12.16 2.73 7.32
CA ALA A 70 -11.63 3.22 6.06
C ALA A 70 -12.72 3.39 4.99
N CYS A 71 -13.76 2.53 4.99
CA CYS A 71 -14.90 2.67 4.08
C CYS A 71 -15.66 3.99 4.27
N ASP A 72 -15.72 4.49 5.51
CA ASP A 72 -16.40 5.76 5.83
C ASP A 72 -15.47 6.97 5.80
N ALA A 73 -14.18 6.76 6.01
CA ALA A 73 -13.18 7.84 6.01
C ALA A 73 -13.23 8.65 4.72
N GLN A 74 -12.85 9.93 4.80
CA GLN A 74 -12.77 10.83 3.63
C GLN A 74 -14.09 10.98 2.86
N ASN A 75 -15.23 10.85 3.55
CA ASN A 75 -16.58 10.90 2.95
C ASN A 75 -16.82 9.83 1.88
N ARG A 76 -16.23 8.64 2.01
CA ARG A 76 -16.43 7.55 1.06
C ARG A 76 -17.84 6.96 1.15
N GLY A 77 -18.49 7.04 2.31
CA GLY A 77 -19.91 6.69 2.49
C GLY A 77 -20.21 5.21 2.60
N GLY A 78 -19.23 4.41 3.08
CA GLY A 78 -19.40 2.98 3.34
C GLY A 78 -19.03 2.06 2.18
N TYR A 79 -18.98 0.76 2.48
CA TYR A 79 -18.57 -0.27 1.53
C TYR A 79 -19.40 -0.26 0.24
N GLU A 80 -20.70 -0.16 0.33
CA GLU A 80 -21.60 -0.15 -0.83
C GLU A 80 -21.34 1.01 -1.80
N LYS A 81 -20.85 2.15 -1.28
CA LYS A 81 -20.51 3.32 -2.11
C LYS A 81 -19.14 3.21 -2.77
N ILE A 82 -18.23 2.46 -2.17
CA ILE A 82 -16.90 2.24 -2.73
C ILE A 82 -16.78 0.96 -3.54
N HIS A 83 -17.72 0.02 -3.40
CA HIS A 83 -17.81 -1.15 -4.28
C HIS A 83 -18.30 -0.74 -5.68
N SER A 84 -17.72 -1.32 -6.72
CA SER A 84 -18.11 -0.98 -8.12
C SER A 84 -19.54 -1.39 -8.40
N LEU A 85 -20.33 -0.45 -8.88
CA LEU A 85 -21.77 -0.66 -9.14
C LEU A 85 -22.00 -1.83 -10.10
N GLY A 86 -22.89 -2.75 -9.72
CA GLY A 86 -23.29 -3.89 -10.56
C GLY A 86 -22.19 -4.94 -10.76
N LYS A 87 -21.16 -4.93 -9.93
CA LYS A 87 -20.12 -5.97 -9.90
C LYS A 87 -20.33 -6.90 -8.73
N GLU A 88 -19.86 -8.13 -8.88
CA GLU A 88 -19.88 -9.16 -7.83
C GLU A 88 -18.47 -9.42 -7.32
N GLY A 89 -18.37 -9.99 -6.11
CA GLY A 89 -17.13 -10.36 -5.47
C GLY A 89 -16.47 -9.22 -4.68
N PRO A 90 -15.38 -9.50 -3.97
CA PRO A 90 -14.74 -8.57 -3.06
C PRO A 90 -14.08 -7.38 -3.77
N ILE A 91 -13.88 -6.30 -3.05
CA ILE A 91 -12.90 -5.28 -3.42
C ILE A 91 -11.52 -5.90 -3.27
N SER A 92 -10.70 -5.88 -4.31
CA SER A 92 -9.36 -6.48 -4.23
C SER A 92 -8.26 -5.58 -4.77
N PHE A 93 -7.10 -5.71 -4.15
CA PHE A 93 -5.87 -5.01 -4.49
C PHE A 93 -4.74 -6.01 -4.62
N GLU A 94 -3.94 -5.87 -5.67
CA GLU A 94 -2.65 -6.51 -5.82
C GLU A 94 -1.62 -5.43 -6.11
N ILE A 95 -0.54 -5.40 -5.33
CA ILE A 95 0.54 -4.43 -5.46
C ILE A 95 1.85 -5.19 -5.61
N TYR A 96 2.54 -4.94 -6.71
CA TYR A 96 3.84 -5.48 -7.01
C TYR A 96 4.89 -4.38 -6.87
N TYR A 97 5.80 -4.51 -5.89
CA TYR A 97 6.73 -3.44 -5.54
C TYR A 97 8.12 -3.96 -5.23
N LYS A 98 9.11 -3.07 -5.28
CA LYS A 98 10.49 -3.32 -4.86
C LYS A 98 10.90 -2.36 -3.75
N GLU A 99 11.65 -2.86 -2.78
CA GLU A 99 12.20 -2.05 -1.69
C GLU A 99 13.46 -1.30 -2.12
N SER A 100 14.26 -1.90 -3.01
CA SER A 100 15.39 -1.26 -3.66
C SER A 100 15.55 -1.73 -5.10
N ARG A 101 16.45 -1.08 -5.85
CA ARG A 101 16.70 -1.40 -7.26
C ARG A 101 17.15 -2.85 -7.47
N ASN A 102 17.88 -3.41 -6.51
CA ASN A 102 18.46 -4.75 -6.61
C ASN A 102 17.63 -5.82 -5.91
N ASP A 103 16.58 -5.43 -5.19
CA ASP A 103 15.76 -6.38 -4.44
C ASP A 103 14.79 -7.15 -5.33
N ARG A 104 14.40 -8.29 -4.83
CA ARG A 104 13.34 -9.11 -5.43
C ARG A 104 11.99 -8.47 -5.13
N PRO A 105 11.13 -8.35 -6.14
CA PRO A 105 9.81 -7.77 -5.91
C PRO A 105 8.98 -8.58 -4.92
N ILE A 106 8.17 -7.87 -4.17
CA ILE A 106 7.17 -8.41 -3.25
C ILE A 106 5.79 -8.13 -3.84
N THR A 107 4.88 -9.09 -3.72
CA THR A 107 3.47 -8.93 -4.04
C THR A 107 2.67 -8.88 -2.76
N TYR A 108 1.87 -7.85 -2.60
CA TYR A 108 0.82 -7.74 -1.59
C TYR A 108 -0.54 -7.93 -2.23
N GLU A 109 -1.34 -8.79 -1.68
CA GLU A 109 -2.72 -9.06 -2.10
C GLU A 109 -3.64 -8.85 -0.91
N LEU A 110 -4.74 -8.14 -1.15
CA LEU A 110 -5.79 -7.85 -0.17
C LEU A 110 -7.15 -8.01 -0.84
N ALA A 111 -8.05 -8.73 -0.19
CA ALA A 111 -9.46 -8.77 -0.55
C ALA A 111 -10.31 -8.37 0.67
N ILE A 112 -11.29 -7.51 0.43
CA ILE A 112 -12.23 -7.00 1.44
C ILE A 112 -13.64 -7.33 0.96
N ASP A 113 -14.45 -7.88 1.86
CA ASP A 113 -15.84 -8.24 1.59
C ASP A 113 -16.73 -7.89 2.78
N LEU A 114 -18.03 -8.16 2.68
CA LEU A 114 -18.99 -8.02 3.77
C LEU A 114 -19.17 -9.34 4.52
N ASP A 115 -19.21 -9.26 5.83
CA ASP A 115 -19.63 -10.37 6.67
C ASP A 115 -21.16 -10.61 6.60
N LYS A 116 -21.67 -11.58 7.32
CA LYS A 116 -23.10 -11.93 7.35
C LYS A 116 -23.98 -10.81 7.93
N GLU A 117 -23.39 -9.92 8.71
CA GLU A 117 -24.03 -8.75 9.28
C GLU A 117 -23.91 -7.50 8.39
N GLY A 118 -23.31 -7.64 7.19
CA GLY A 118 -23.13 -6.55 6.24
C GLY A 118 -22.00 -5.58 6.62
N ARG A 119 -21.02 -6.01 7.45
CA ARG A 119 -19.90 -5.17 7.86
C ARG A 119 -18.64 -5.53 7.09
N PRO A 120 -17.85 -4.55 6.64
CA PRO A 120 -16.60 -4.80 5.93
C PRO A 120 -15.58 -5.54 6.79
N PHE A 121 -14.96 -6.56 6.23
CA PHE A 121 -13.88 -7.32 6.86
C PHE A 121 -12.81 -7.74 5.85
N VAL A 122 -11.64 -8.15 6.34
CA VAL A 122 -10.54 -8.67 5.51
C VAL A 122 -10.84 -10.12 5.17
N LEU A 123 -11.27 -10.37 3.94
CA LEU A 123 -11.54 -11.72 3.44
C LEU A 123 -10.24 -12.50 3.28
N SER A 124 -9.23 -11.89 2.66
CA SER A 124 -7.89 -12.48 2.54
C SER A 124 -6.80 -11.43 2.48
N GLU A 125 -5.64 -11.76 3.01
CA GLU A 125 -4.45 -10.94 2.97
C GLU A 125 -3.21 -11.80 2.79
N ARG A 126 -2.34 -11.43 1.84
CA ARG A 126 -1.17 -12.21 1.50
C ARG A 126 0.02 -11.33 1.14
N LEU A 127 1.20 -11.72 1.65
CA LEU A 127 2.50 -11.21 1.18
C LEU A 127 3.33 -12.36 0.63
N ARG A 128 3.85 -12.19 -0.58
CA ARG A 128 4.69 -13.19 -1.23
C ARG A 128 5.86 -12.58 -1.99
N GLN A 129 6.92 -13.37 -2.13
CA GLN A 129 8.14 -12.99 -2.81
C GLN A 129 8.74 -14.19 -3.54
N ARG A 130 9.36 -14.01 -4.69
CA ARG A 130 10.14 -15.07 -5.34
C ARG A 130 11.39 -15.39 -4.52
N ARG A 131 11.75 -16.66 -4.45
CA ARG A 131 13.02 -17.11 -3.84
C ARG A 131 14.20 -16.61 -4.68
N LYS A 132 15.38 -16.53 -4.08
CA LYS A 132 16.61 -16.22 -4.79
C LYS A 132 16.88 -17.28 -5.86
N GLY A 133 17.11 -16.84 -7.11
CA GLY A 133 17.31 -17.75 -8.24
C GLY A 133 16.03 -18.39 -8.80
N GLN A 134 14.87 -18.22 -8.17
CA GLN A 134 13.61 -18.74 -8.71
C GLN A 134 13.18 -17.95 -9.95
N ARG A 135 13.23 -18.60 -11.11
CA ARG A 135 12.79 -18.02 -12.39
C ARG A 135 11.34 -18.34 -12.73
N TRP A 136 10.84 -19.49 -12.27
CA TRP A 136 9.53 -20.04 -12.62
C TRP A 136 8.73 -20.45 -11.38
N GLY A 137 7.43 -20.66 -11.56
CA GLY A 137 6.53 -21.09 -10.49
C GLY A 137 5.99 -19.94 -9.64
N GLN A 138 5.17 -20.29 -8.66
CA GLN A 138 4.54 -19.30 -7.77
C GLN A 138 5.54 -18.75 -6.76
N PRO A 139 5.46 -17.43 -6.44
CA PRO A 139 6.22 -16.84 -5.35
C PRO A 139 5.86 -17.51 -4.02
N TYR A 140 6.84 -17.60 -3.13
CA TYR A 140 6.64 -18.05 -1.77
C TYR A 140 5.87 -17.02 -0.95
N SER A 141 4.85 -17.45 -0.22
CA SER A 141 4.09 -16.59 0.68
C SER A 141 4.69 -16.62 2.07
N PHE A 142 4.95 -15.45 2.64
CA PHE A 142 5.44 -15.29 4.02
C PHE A 142 4.40 -14.68 4.97
N LEU A 143 3.24 -14.31 4.45
CA LEU A 143 2.00 -14.03 5.16
C LEU A 143 0.85 -14.59 4.34
N ILE A 144 -0.02 -15.37 4.97
CA ILE A 144 -1.28 -15.83 4.39
C ILE A 144 -2.32 -15.75 5.50
N LEU A 145 -3.36 -14.95 5.28
CA LEU A 145 -4.53 -14.87 6.14
C LEU A 145 -5.78 -15.01 5.30
N GLU A 146 -6.71 -15.85 5.73
CA GLU A 146 -8.04 -16.00 5.17
C GLU A 146 -9.06 -15.91 6.31
N ASN A 147 -9.99 -15.01 6.23
CA ASN A 147 -10.97 -14.74 7.29
C ASN A 147 -10.34 -14.48 8.68
N GLY A 148 -9.17 -13.86 8.70
CA GLY A 148 -8.42 -13.58 9.92
C GLY A 148 -7.60 -14.75 10.46
N GLU A 149 -7.60 -15.90 9.82
CA GLU A 149 -6.84 -17.08 10.22
C GLU A 149 -5.78 -17.42 9.18
N GLY A 150 -4.63 -17.93 9.60
CA GLY A 150 -3.59 -18.31 8.67
C GLY A 150 -2.22 -18.51 9.27
N ARG A 151 -1.20 -18.21 8.49
CA ARG A 151 0.20 -18.40 8.89
C ARG A 151 1.07 -17.22 8.51
N VAL A 152 2.07 -16.97 9.35
CA VAL A 152 3.16 -16.04 9.08
C VAL A 152 4.49 -16.75 9.28
N TRP A 153 5.48 -16.37 8.49
CA TRP A 153 6.85 -16.88 8.60
C TRP A 153 7.77 -15.80 9.15
N LYS A 154 8.57 -16.17 10.14
CA LYS A 154 9.65 -15.33 10.67
C LYS A 154 10.78 -15.28 9.62
N GLY A 155 11.42 -14.15 9.47
CA GLY A 155 12.55 -14.03 8.55
C GLY A 155 13.20 -12.66 8.58
N ASN A 156 14.51 -12.62 8.39
CA ASN A 156 15.27 -11.38 8.34
C ASN A 156 15.07 -10.64 7.01
N ALA A 157 15.02 -9.32 7.07
CA ALA A 157 14.91 -8.45 5.90
C ALA A 157 16.15 -8.50 4.99
N ASP A 158 17.30 -8.87 5.53
CA ASP A 158 18.62 -8.83 4.91
C ASP A 158 19.04 -10.11 4.18
N GLY A 159 18.20 -11.16 4.22
CA GLY A 159 18.45 -12.38 3.41
C GLY A 159 19.72 -13.16 3.76
N THR A 160 20.38 -12.86 4.88
CA THR A 160 21.71 -13.41 5.20
C THR A 160 21.67 -14.67 6.04
N GLN A 161 20.56 -14.96 6.72
CA GLN A 161 20.36 -16.27 7.37
C GLN A 161 18.88 -16.61 7.30
N ASN A 162 18.55 -17.77 6.77
CA ASN A 162 17.20 -18.24 6.46
C ASN A 162 16.51 -17.37 5.37
N GLU A 163 17.22 -17.05 4.29
CA GLU A 163 16.54 -17.06 3.00
C GLU A 163 15.73 -18.35 3.07
N PHE A 164 14.45 -18.29 2.72
CA PHE A 164 13.60 -19.46 2.54
C PHE A 164 14.27 -20.42 1.54
N LEU A 165 15.50 -20.82 1.90
CA LEU A 165 16.36 -21.70 1.19
C LEU A 165 15.84 -23.08 1.47
N ASP A 166 15.36 -23.67 0.42
CA ASP A 166 15.32 -25.13 0.26
C ASP A 166 14.39 -25.92 1.13
N LEU A 167 13.23 -25.41 1.46
CA LEU A 167 12.20 -26.29 1.98
C LEU A 167 11.41 -26.87 0.81
N LYS A 168 11.99 -27.85 0.16
CA LYS A 168 11.24 -28.88 -0.55
C LYS A 168 10.34 -29.57 0.46
N GLY A 169 9.08 -29.12 0.57
CA GLY A 169 8.00 -29.90 1.10
C GLY A 169 7.87 -30.05 2.62
N GLU A 170 8.75 -29.50 3.44
CA GLU A 170 8.59 -29.56 4.89
C GLU A 170 7.98 -28.25 5.40
N GLU A 171 7.00 -28.35 6.30
CA GLU A 171 6.46 -27.24 7.05
C GLU A 171 7.63 -26.58 7.80
N SER A 172 7.97 -25.37 7.40
CA SER A 172 9.07 -24.64 8.00
C SER A 172 8.82 -24.49 9.50
N GLN A 173 9.77 -24.90 10.32
CA GLN A 173 9.74 -24.70 11.79
C GLN A 173 9.59 -23.24 12.18
N ASP A 174 9.78 -22.31 11.25
CA ASP A 174 9.69 -20.87 11.45
C ASP A 174 8.30 -20.27 11.14
N SER A 175 7.29 -21.11 10.87
CA SER A 175 5.92 -20.61 10.67
C SER A 175 5.14 -20.59 11.97
N GLU A 176 4.39 -19.52 12.18
CA GLU A 176 3.41 -19.38 13.27
C GLU A 176 2.00 -19.41 12.71
N VAL A 177 1.11 -20.17 13.37
CA VAL A 177 -0.32 -20.08 13.14
C VAL A 177 -0.83 -18.81 13.81
N ILE A 178 -1.61 -18.04 13.07
CA ILE A 178 -2.17 -16.77 13.55
C ILE A 178 -3.68 -16.83 13.43
N SER A 179 -4.34 -16.34 14.47
CA SER A 179 -5.76 -16.04 14.49
C SER A 179 -5.94 -14.58 14.94
N MET A 180 -6.63 -13.80 14.12
CA MET A 180 -6.94 -12.40 14.38
C MET A 180 -8.32 -12.27 15.00
N ASP A 181 -8.42 -11.77 16.21
CA ASP A 181 -9.72 -11.50 16.87
C ASP A 181 -10.51 -10.45 16.10
N ASP A 182 -9.86 -9.39 15.66
CA ASP A 182 -10.49 -8.33 14.86
C ASP A 182 -10.20 -8.52 13.37
N LYS A 183 -11.16 -9.14 12.68
CA LYS A 183 -11.10 -9.38 11.21
C LYS A 183 -11.21 -8.09 10.37
N ARG A 184 -11.45 -6.94 10.99
CA ARG A 184 -11.47 -5.64 10.32
C ARG A 184 -10.09 -4.99 10.26
N ARG A 185 -9.12 -5.53 10.99
CA ARG A 185 -7.72 -5.07 10.96
C ARG A 185 -6.92 -5.84 9.92
N LEU A 186 -6.06 -5.11 9.21
CA LEU A 186 -5.07 -5.76 8.34
C LEU A 186 -4.05 -6.53 9.19
N GLY A 187 -3.70 -7.74 8.77
CA GLY A 187 -2.62 -8.51 9.38
C GLY A 187 -1.29 -7.75 9.35
N ILE A 188 -0.98 -7.05 8.24
CA ILE A 188 0.22 -6.19 8.17
C ILE A 188 0.19 -5.05 9.20
N ALA A 189 -0.96 -4.55 9.60
CA ALA A 189 -1.07 -3.51 10.64
C ALA A 189 -0.65 -4.03 12.02
N THR A 190 -1.07 -5.24 12.35
CA THR A 190 -0.79 -5.89 13.63
C THR A 190 0.61 -6.49 13.67
N LEU A 191 0.92 -7.38 12.73
CA LEU A 191 2.20 -8.11 12.67
C LEU A 191 3.39 -7.21 12.35
N GLY A 192 3.17 -6.17 11.55
CA GLY A 192 4.19 -5.18 11.23
C GLY A 192 4.65 -4.30 12.41
N THR A 193 4.06 -4.45 13.60
CA THR A 193 4.56 -3.84 14.84
C THR A 193 5.55 -4.74 15.57
N LEU A 194 5.60 -6.02 15.23
CA LEU A 194 6.40 -7.02 15.92
C LEU A 194 7.80 -7.12 15.30
N LYS A 195 8.83 -7.12 16.15
CA LYS A 195 10.24 -7.27 15.71
C LYS A 195 10.50 -8.61 15.01
N ALA A 196 9.67 -9.63 15.25
CA ALA A 196 9.78 -10.94 14.62
C ALA A 196 9.46 -10.94 13.12
N HIS A 197 8.79 -9.89 12.60
CA HIS A 197 8.33 -9.81 11.20
C HIS A 197 8.87 -8.56 10.46
N PRO A 198 10.19 -8.43 10.29
CA PRO A 198 10.80 -7.21 9.72
C PRO A 198 10.35 -6.92 8.28
N ARG A 199 10.05 -7.94 7.46
CA ARG A 199 9.54 -7.77 6.09
C ARG A 199 8.12 -7.18 6.08
N ILE A 200 7.26 -7.63 7.00
CA ILE A 200 5.91 -7.07 7.14
C ILE A 200 6.02 -5.64 7.66
N ALA A 201 6.91 -5.38 8.62
CA ALA A 201 7.17 -4.05 9.12
C ALA A 201 7.67 -3.08 8.03
N ALA A 202 8.54 -3.54 7.13
CA ALA A 202 9.02 -2.75 6.00
C ALA A 202 7.87 -2.39 5.04
N PHE A 203 7.03 -3.36 4.68
CA PHE A 203 5.86 -3.10 3.83
C PHE A 203 4.83 -2.19 4.49
N ARG A 204 4.53 -2.41 5.77
CA ARG A 204 3.68 -1.51 6.56
C ARG A 204 4.20 -0.07 6.50
N LYS A 205 5.49 0.13 6.77
CA LYS A 205 6.13 1.45 6.71
C LYS A 205 6.06 2.07 5.30
N PHE A 206 6.14 1.25 4.25
CA PHE A 206 5.98 1.71 2.87
C PHE A 206 4.58 2.30 2.64
N ILE A 207 3.51 1.59 3.04
CA ILE A 207 2.13 2.10 2.92
C ILE A 207 1.90 3.32 3.83
N GLU A 208 2.42 3.32 5.06
CA GLU A 208 2.34 4.48 5.97
C GLU A 208 2.99 5.74 5.39
N GLY A 209 3.99 5.55 4.53
CA GLY A 209 4.66 6.64 3.81
C GLY A 209 3.86 7.20 2.64
N TRP A 210 2.78 6.54 2.22
CA TRP A 210 1.97 7.02 1.12
C TRP A 210 1.27 8.31 1.49
N TYR A 211 1.34 9.25 0.57
CA TYR A 211 0.79 10.56 0.74
C TYR A 211 -0.07 10.91 -0.47
N LEU A 212 -1.33 11.21 -0.21
CA LEU A 212 -2.28 11.63 -1.22
C LEU A 212 -2.51 13.14 -1.11
N SER A 213 -2.16 13.87 -2.15
CA SER A 213 -2.39 15.31 -2.25
C SER A 213 -3.43 15.62 -3.31
N TYR A 214 -4.46 16.35 -2.93
CA TYR A 214 -5.39 17.06 -3.82
C TYR A 214 -5.12 18.56 -3.72
N PHE A 215 -3.94 18.96 -4.15
CA PHE A 215 -3.54 20.35 -4.08
C PHE A 215 -4.51 21.22 -4.87
N THR A 216 -5.10 22.20 -4.18
CA THR A 216 -5.93 23.23 -4.80
C THR A 216 -5.32 24.60 -4.55
N PRO A 217 -5.20 25.46 -5.59
CA PRO A 217 -4.62 26.79 -5.43
C PRO A 217 -5.34 27.65 -4.38
N ASP A 218 -6.67 27.47 -4.26
CA ASP A 218 -7.47 28.23 -3.30
C ASP A 218 -7.20 27.80 -1.85
N ALA A 219 -7.07 26.48 -1.59
CA ALA A 219 -6.68 25.99 -0.27
C ALA A 219 -5.26 26.46 0.10
N ALA A 220 -4.33 26.47 -0.84
CA ALA A 220 -2.96 26.92 -0.60
C ALA A 220 -2.83 28.42 -0.27
N ARG A 221 -3.84 29.21 -0.62
CA ARG A 221 -3.93 30.65 -0.27
C ARG A 221 -4.58 30.90 1.09
N SER A 222 -5.14 29.87 1.72
CA SER A 222 -5.72 30.00 3.06
C SER A 222 -4.66 30.41 4.08
N LEU A 223 -5.07 31.14 5.12
CA LEU A 223 -4.17 31.50 6.21
C LEU A 223 -3.80 30.22 6.99
N PRO A 224 -2.52 29.84 7.01
CA PRO A 224 -2.11 28.62 7.69
C PRO A 224 -2.21 28.80 9.22
N MET A 225 -2.44 27.69 9.93
CA MET A 225 -2.30 27.68 11.39
C MET A 225 -0.86 28.02 11.79
N ALA A 226 -0.66 28.54 13.01
CA ALA A 226 0.67 28.90 13.47
C ALA A 226 1.59 27.65 13.62
N GLY A 227 2.84 27.80 13.21
CA GLY A 227 3.89 26.81 13.42
C GLY A 227 4.34 26.06 12.16
N ALA A 228 5.60 25.66 12.15
CA ALA A 228 6.19 24.88 11.06
C ALA A 228 5.67 23.44 11.05
N GLN A 229 5.34 22.91 9.89
CA GLN A 229 4.82 21.54 9.70
C GLN A 229 5.64 20.78 8.66
N ALA A 230 6.05 19.56 8.98
CA ALA A 230 6.91 18.74 8.12
C ALA A 230 6.18 18.10 6.92
N LYS A 231 4.84 17.96 6.98
CA LYS A 231 4.03 17.33 5.94
C LYS A 231 2.99 18.30 5.41
N LEU A 232 2.85 18.33 4.10
CA LEU A 232 1.80 19.10 3.43
C LEU A 232 0.44 18.50 3.74
N ALA A 233 -0.58 19.30 4.04
CA ALA A 233 -1.95 18.83 4.17
C ALA A 233 -2.53 18.43 2.80
N ARG A 234 -3.58 17.59 2.83
CA ARG A 234 -4.14 16.96 1.61
C ARG A 234 -4.48 17.97 0.52
N HIS A 235 -5.01 19.13 0.88
CA HIS A 235 -5.42 20.18 -0.07
C HIS A 235 -4.39 21.31 -0.20
N GLY A 236 -3.28 21.23 0.56
CA GLY A 236 -2.22 22.23 0.52
C GLY A 236 -2.47 23.47 1.36
N ASP A 237 -3.51 23.47 2.20
CA ASP A 237 -3.91 24.59 3.08
C ASP A 237 -2.83 25.01 4.09
N ASN A 238 -1.87 24.13 4.37
CA ASN A 238 -0.71 24.42 5.22
C ASN A 238 0.60 24.62 4.44
N LEU A 239 0.54 24.97 3.15
CA LEU A 239 1.75 25.15 2.32
C LEU A 239 2.76 26.08 2.96
N GLY A 240 2.32 27.21 3.52
CA GLY A 240 3.18 28.18 4.20
C GLY A 240 3.94 27.59 5.39
N ASN A 241 3.30 26.69 6.16
CA ASN A 241 3.93 26.00 7.29
C ASN A 241 5.02 25.02 6.82
N VAL A 242 4.78 24.32 5.69
CA VAL A 242 5.76 23.40 5.11
C VAL A 242 6.96 24.16 4.54
N ILE A 243 6.73 25.29 3.88
CA ILE A 243 7.79 26.17 3.40
C ILE A 243 8.65 26.65 4.59
N GLN A 244 8.02 27.14 5.64
CA GLN A 244 8.72 27.55 6.86
C GLN A 244 9.53 26.41 7.49
N PHE A 245 8.98 25.19 7.52
CA PHE A 245 9.71 24.01 7.99
C PHE A 245 10.93 23.72 7.10
N MET A 246 10.78 23.73 5.77
CA MET A 246 11.88 23.48 4.85
C MET A 246 12.99 24.54 4.94
N GLU A 247 12.63 25.79 5.08
CA GLU A 247 13.58 26.89 5.24
C GLU A 247 14.43 26.72 6.52
N ARG A 248 13.81 26.29 7.63
CA ARG A 248 14.48 26.12 8.92
C ARG A 248 15.32 24.84 8.97
N GLU A 249 14.75 23.69 8.58
CA GLU A 249 15.37 22.38 8.79
C GLU A 249 16.25 21.95 7.59
N TYR A 250 15.95 22.45 6.38
CA TYR A 250 16.63 22.05 5.14
C TYR A 250 17.02 23.22 4.24
N PRO A 251 17.73 24.25 4.76
CA PRO A 251 17.95 25.53 4.03
C PRO A 251 18.69 25.35 2.69
N LYS A 252 19.61 24.38 2.59
CA LYS A 252 20.32 24.12 1.33
C LYS A 252 19.39 23.57 0.26
N LYS A 253 18.57 22.55 0.61
CA LYS A 253 17.58 21.97 -0.32
C LYS A 253 16.51 22.97 -0.71
N PHE A 254 16.09 23.81 0.23
CA PHE A 254 15.12 24.88 -0.02
C PHE A 254 15.63 25.86 -1.08
N LYS A 255 16.87 26.34 -0.96
CA LYS A 255 17.52 27.20 -1.97
C LYS A 255 17.66 26.51 -3.33
N GLU A 256 18.01 25.21 -3.36
CA GLU A 256 18.09 24.45 -4.61
C GLU A 256 16.73 24.36 -5.34
N ILE A 257 15.64 24.22 -4.59
CA ILE A 257 14.29 24.19 -5.15
C ILE A 257 13.92 25.58 -5.70
N LEU A 258 14.13 26.63 -4.94
CA LEU A 258 13.83 28.01 -5.38
C LEU A 258 14.60 28.41 -6.65
N ASN A 259 15.83 27.93 -6.82
CA ASN A 259 16.64 28.19 -8.02
C ASN A 259 16.17 27.41 -9.26
N LYS A 260 15.24 26.47 -9.14
CA LYS A 260 14.68 25.67 -10.24
C LYS A 260 13.30 26.15 -10.69
N ILE A 261 12.68 27.02 -9.94
CA ILE A 261 11.39 27.68 -10.22
C ILE A 261 11.64 29.04 -10.91
#